data_9493d822b36696d12cbb6044d1e17ca7
#
_entry.id   9493d822b36696d12cbb6044d1e17ca7
#
_cell.length_a   1.000
_cell.length_b   1.000
_cell.length_c   1.000
_cell.angle_alpha   90.00
_cell.angle_beta   90.00
_cell.angle_gamma   90.00
#
_symmetry.space_group_name_H-M   'P 1'
#
loop_
_entity.id
_entity.type
_entity.pdbx_description
1 polymer ?
#
loop_
_entity_poly.entity_id
_entity_poly.type
_entity_poly.pdbx_seq_one_letter_code
_entity_poly.pdbx_strand_id
1 'polypeptide(L)'
;GRAALGKTFKWGGAPLIAGSPTNATLGIMATEDNTIVNIFGYDPATTFRLKTVKSGITSNTLTIHLDAGESYVLESVISNNDNATDKAANADGWLGASISSNNDIAVSVGSLHYSSSTSGGQDCAIDQIIPENVLGKEYVFVRGYGADDKEYPIIIATQNDTDIYVNGSETPITTINNGDYYVVPGSYYSGTGTTRKGENMFARASKEVYAFQALAGKDSGANVDYNFIAPINFLLNKEMDYIPYIDKADFSTT
;
A
#
# COMPACT_ATOMS: atom_id res chain seq x y z
N GLY A 1 8.56 5.75 -14.07
CA GLY A 1 9.15 6.89 -14.81
C GLY A 1 9.47 8.06 -13.88
N ARG A 2 9.89 9.24 -14.41
CA ARG A 2 10.30 10.40 -13.58
C ARG A 2 9.23 10.88 -12.61
N ALA A 3 7.95 10.67 -12.91
CA ALA A 3 6.84 11.05 -12.01
C ALA A 3 6.81 10.27 -10.68
N ALA A 4 7.54 9.16 -10.60
CA ALA A 4 7.65 8.38 -9.38
C ALA A 4 8.88 8.76 -8.53
N LEU A 5 9.68 9.73 -8.97
CA LEU A 5 10.81 10.26 -8.21
C LEU A 5 10.37 11.41 -7.32
N GLY A 6 10.90 11.47 -6.13
CA GLY A 6 10.62 12.54 -5.17
C GLY A 6 11.36 12.36 -3.86
N LYS A 7 11.01 13.20 -2.88
CA LYS A 7 11.73 13.31 -1.61
C LYS A 7 10.92 12.90 -0.38
N THR A 8 9.60 12.81 -0.52
CA THR A 8 8.71 12.47 0.60
C THR A 8 7.69 11.41 0.19
N PHE A 9 7.60 10.36 1.01
CA PHE A 9 6.70 9.23 0.78
C PHE A 9 6.16 8.70 2.12
N LYS A 10 5.13 7.85 2.05
CA LYS A 10 4.70 6.98 3.14
C LYS A 10 4.97 5.52 2.78
N TRP A 11 5.38 4.71 3.76
CA TRP A 11 5.43 3.27 3.56
C TRP A 11 4.00 2.74 3.46
N GLY A 12 3.62 2.34 2.26
CA GLY A 12 2.28 1.88 1.93
C GLY A 12 2.17 0.39 1.77
N GLY A 13 0.96 -0.09 1.58
CA GLY A 13 0.63 -1.49 1.40
C GLY A 13 -0.64 -1.89 2.12
N ALA A 14 -0.75 -3.15 2.49
CA ALA A 14 -1.84 -3.69 3.28
C ALA A 14 -1.33 -4.27 4.60
N PRO A 15 -2.10 -4.19 5.70
CA PRO A 15 -1.73 -4.82 6.96
C PRO A 15 -1.45 -6.31 6.79
N LEU A 16 -0.39 -6.81 7.44
CA LEU A 16 -0.06 -8.23 7.41
C LEU A 16 -0.97 -9.04 8.34
N ILE A 17 -1.22 -10.28 7.98
CA ILE A 17 -2.02 -11.19 8.81
C ILE A 17 -1.15 -11.80 9.91
N ALA A 18 -1.40 -11.42 11.16
CA ALA A 18 -0.60 -11.83 12.32
C ALA A 18 -0.52 -13.36 12.58
N GLY A 19 -1.42 -14.14 12.00
CA GLY A 19 -1.47 -15.60 12.16
C GLY A 19 -0.64 -16.41 11.17
N SER A 20 0.02 -15.77 10.21
CA SER A 20 0.74 -16.44 9.11
C SER A 20 2.13 -15.84 8.92
N PRO A 21 3.15 -16.61 8.51
CA PRO A 21 4.44 -16.03 8.14
C PRO A 21 4.26 -15.12 6.92
N THR A 22 4.41 -13.83 7.15
CA THR A 22 4.22 -12.78 6.14
C THR A 22 5.29 -11.72 6.32
N ASN A 23 5.52 -10.91 5.30
CA ASN A 23 6.44 -9.78 5.39
C ASN A 23 5.93 -8.56 4.64
N ALA A 24 6.42 -7.39 5.02
CA ALA A 24 6.31 -6.16 4.25
C ALA A 24 7.71 -5.67 3.90
N THR A 25 7.89 -5.24 2.66
CA THR A 25 9.18 -4.74 2.16
C THR A 25 9.07 -3.29 1.73
N LEU A 26 10.15 -2.55 1.97
CA LEU A 26 10.37 -1.21 1.47
C LEU A 26 11.68 -1.21 0.69
N GLY A 27 11.59 -0.97 -0.62
CA GLY A 27 12.75 -0.80 -1.50
C GLY A 27 12.96 0.68 -1.80
N ILE A 28 14.19 1.14 -1.65
CA ILE A 28 14.59 2.53 -1.92
C ILE A 28 15.78 2.49 -2.88
N MET A 29 15.77 3.35 -3.90
CA MET A 29 16.90 3.54 -4.81
C MET A 29 17.22 5.02 -4.92
N ALA A 30 18.49 5.37 -4.72
CA ALA A 30 18.99 6.74 -4.86
C ALA A 30 19.29 7.05 -6.34
N THR A 31 19.00 8.29 -6.75
CA THR A 31 19.28 8.80 -8.10
C THR A 31 20.52 9.70 -8.15
N GLU A 32 20.99 10.14 -6.99
CA GLU A 32 22.15 11.04 -6.83
C GLU A 32 23.05 10.56 -5.70
N ASP A 33 24.35 10.93 -5.79
CA ASP A 33 25.33 10.66 -4.74
C ASP A 33 24.99 11.44 -3.46
N ASN A 34 25.48 10.93 -2.33
CA ASN A 34 25.25 11.52 -1.01
C ASN A 34 23.77 11.69 -0.66
N THR A 35 22.93 10.78 -1.10
CA THR A 35 21.53 10.72 -0.73
C THR A 35 21.37 10.19 0.69
N ILE A 36 20.71 11.00 1.54
CA ILE A 36 20.38 10.65 2.92
C ILE A 36 18.89 10.42 3.01
N VAL A 37 18.49 9.22 3.43
CA VAL A 37 17.08 8.84 3.59
C VAL A 37 16.79 8.61 5.06
N ASN A 38 15.72 9.23 5.56
CA ASN A 38 15.22 9.02 6.91
C ASN A 38 13.85 8.33 6.85
N ILE A 39 13.68 7.27 7.64
CA ILE A 39 12.42 6.56 7.81
C ILE A 39 12.02 6.71 9.29
N PHE A 40 10.82 7.23 9.55
CA PHE A 40 10.35 7.55 10.90
C PHE A 40 8.83 7.47 11.01
N GLY A 41 8.30 7.52 12.25
CA GLY A 41 6.86 7.45 12.51
C GLY A 41 6.27 6.04 12.45
N TYR A 42 7.10 5.00 12.45
CA TYR A 42 6.69 3.61 12.66
C TYR A 42 6.52 3.31 14.15
N ASP A 43 5.77 2.25 14.48
CA ASP A 43 5.67 1.76 15.87
C ASP A 43 7.06 1.34 16.37
N PRO A 44 7.55 1.88 17.50
CA PRO A 44 8.85 1.52 18.07
C PRO A 44 9.02 0.03 18.40
N ALA A 45 7.94 -0.71 18.55
CA ALA A 45 7.97 -2.16 18.76
C ALA A 45 8.19 -2.94 17.46
N THR A 46 8.05 -2.30 16.28
CA THR A 46 8.30 -2.94 14.99
C THR A 46 9.76 -3.34 14.87
N THR A 47 10.02 -4.58 14.46
CA THR A 47 11.36 -5.09 14.21
C THR A 47 11.61 -5.24 12.72
N PHE A 48 12.70 -4.63 12.24
CA PHE A 48 13.07 -4.71 10.83
C PHE A 48 14.20 -5.70 10.61
N ARG A 49 14.25 -6.29 9.43
CA ARG A 49 15.36 -7.09 8.94
C ARG A 49 16.16 -6.35 7.90
N LEU A 50 17.48 -6.54 7.99
CA LEU A 50 18.44 -6.29 6.93
C LEU A 50 18.93 -7.64 6.41
N LYS A 51 18.63 -8.00 5.18
CA LYS A 51 18.96 -9.31 4.62
C LYS A 51 18.32 -10.44 5.48
N THR A 52 19.15 -11.24 6.16
CA THR A 52 18.70 -12.35 7.01
C THR A 52 18.80 -12.06 8.50
N VAL A 53 19.26 -10.87 8.88
CA VAL A 53 19.48 -10.50 10.29
C VAL A 53 18.30 -9.70 10.79
N LYS A 54 17.57 -10.25 11.76
CA LYS A 54 16.52 -9.51 12.50
C LYS A 54 17.24 -8.49 13.39
N SER A 55 17.14 -7.21 13.06
CA SER A 55 17.65 -6.12 13.89
C SER A 55 16.48 -5.41 14.55
N GLY A 56 16.46 -5.37 15.88
CA GLY A 56 15.57 -4.46 16.61
C GLY A 56 16.01 -3.02 16.35
N ILE A 57 15.09 -2.17 15.93
CA ILE A 57 15.32 -0.73 15.85
C ILE A 57 14.87 -0.15 17.17
N THR A 58 15.82 0.43 17.91
CA THR A 58 15.56 1.05 19.21
C THR A 58 15.38 2.57 19.11
N SER A 59 15.54 3.14 17.90
CA SER A 59 15.35 4.56 17.64
C SER A 59 14.07 4.82 16.86
N ASN A 60 13.48 6.00 17.03
CA ASN A 60 12.28 6.41 16.30
C ASN A 60 12.59 6.83 14.84
N THR A 61 13.83 6.73 14.40
CA THR A 61 14.28 7.09 13.05
C THR A 61 15.39 6.16 12.60
N LEU A 62 15.27 5.65 11.40
CA LEU A 62 16.32 4.94 10.68
C LEU A 62 16.88 5.87 9.61
N THR A 63 18.19 6.13 9.63
CA THR A 63 18.89 6.93 8.61
C THR A 63 19.74 6.02 7.73
N ILE A 64 19.64 6.18 6.41
CA ILE A 64 20.32 5.40 5.39
C ILE A 64 21.08 6.39 4.49
N HIS A 65 22.32 6.02 4.10
CA HIS A 65 23.15 6.77 3.16
C HIS A 65 23.33 5.94 1.91
N LEU A 66 23.08 6.53 0.74
CA LEU A 66 23.16 5.89 -0.57
C LEU A 66 23.82 6.82 -1.58
N ASP A 67 24.60 6.25 -2.48
CA ASP A 67 25.08 6.93 -3.67
C ASP A 67 24.20 6.59 -4.90
N ALA A 68 24.37 7.32 -5.99
CA ALA A 68 23.58 7.15 -7.21
C ALA A 68 23.57 5.70 -7.70
N GLY A 69 22.40 5.14 -7.89
CA GLY A 69 22.17 3.75 -8.33
C GLY A 69 22.26 2.71 -7.21
N GLU A 70 22.63 3.11 -5.99
CA GLU A 70 22.53 2.21 -4.84
C GLU A 70 21.10 2.05 -4.37
N SER A 71 20.81 0.87 -3.83
CA SER A 71 19.49 0.52 -3.31
C SER A 71 19.57 -0.07 -1.92
N TYR A 72 18.49 0.09 -1.18
CA TYR A 72 18.32 -0.44 0.16
C TYR A 72 16.97 -1.12 0.30
N VAL A 73 16.92 -2.30 0.91
CA VAL A 73 15.66 -3.02 1.17
C VAL A 73 15.53 -3.26 2.67
N LEU A 74 14.43 -2.78 3.22
CA LEU A 74 14.02 -2.98 4.60
C LEU A 74 12.82 -3.92 4.63
N GLU A 75 12.78 -4.82 5.60
CA GLU A 75 11.66 -5.76 5.81
C GLU A 75 11.12 -5.68 7.24
N SER A 76 9.78 -5.64 7.37
CA SER A 76 9.08 -6.06 8.60
C SER A 76 8.55 -7.48 8.41
N VAL A 77 8.76 -8.37 9.36
CA VAL A 77 8.47 -9.80 9.20
C VAL A 77 7.68 -10.35 10.37
N ILE A 78 6.62 -11.08 10.07
CA ILE A 78 5.94 -11.95 11.03
C ILE A 78 6.45 -13.37 10.83
N SER A 79 6.95 -13.97 11.89
CA SER A 79 7.42 -15.35 11.91
C SER A 79 6.57 -16.20 12.85
N ASN A 80 6.47 -17.50 12.55
CA ASN A 80 5.76 -18.44 13.45
C ASN A 80 6.33 -18.46 14.87
N ASN A 81 7.63 -18.19 15.01
CA ASN A 81 8.35 -18.20 16.29
C ASN A 81 8.25 -16.87 17.05
N ASP A 82 7.67 -15.83 16.48
CA ASP A 82 7.49 -14.57 17.16
C ASP A 82 6.39 -14.69 18.22
N ASN A 83 6.54 -13.98 19.32
CA ASN A 83 5.49 -13.86 20.33
C ASN A 83 4.32 -12.98 19.81
N ALA A 84 3.21 -12.97 20.54
CA ALA A 84 2.01 -12.25 20.10
C ALA A 84 2.22 -10.72 19.98
N THR A 85 3.05 -10.13 20.85
CA THR A 85 3.36 -8.69 20.84
C THR A 85 4.18 -8.33 19.59
N ASP A 86 5.23 -9.09 19.27
CA ASP A 86 6.06 -8.85 18.09
C ASP A 86 5.24 -9.05 16.80
N LYS A 87 4.37 -10.08 16.76
CA LYS A 87 3.47 -10.30 15.63
C LYS A 87 2.51 -9.13 15.42
N ALA A 88 1.94 -8.60 16.48
CA ALA A 88 1.04 -7.45 16.42
C ALA A 88 1.78 -6.20 15.93
N ALA A 89 2.94 -5.88 16.50
CA ALA A 89 3.72 -4.72 16.09
C ALA A 89 4.21 -4.80 14.64
N ASN A 90 4.59 -6.00 14.17
CA ASN A 90 5.06 -6.19 12.80
C ASN A 90 3.93 -6.31 11.77
N ALA A 91 2.67 -6.49 12.20
CA ALA A 91 1.54 -6.62 11.29
C ALA A 91 1.27 -5.31 10.53
N ASP A 92 1.36 -4.18 11.20
CA ASP A 92 1.00 -2.88 10.66
C ASP A 92 1.81 -1.69 11.20
N GLY A 93 2.66 -1.89 12.21
CA GLY A 93 3.42 -0.81 12.83
C GLY A 93 4.41 -0.09 11.89
N TRP A 94 4.69 -0.62 10.71
CA TRP A 94 5.45 0.00 9.63
C TRP A 94 4.58 0.84 8.69
N LEU A 95 3.27 0.52 8.61
CA LEU A 95 2.34 1.11 7.65
C LEU A 95 2.09 2.59 7.99
N GLY A 96 2.22 3.45 6.99
CA GLY A 96 2.11 4.90 7.17
C GLY A 96 3.39 5.60 7.64
N ALA A 97 4.48 4.85 7.92
CA ALA A 97 5.77 5.45 8.26
C ALA A 97 6.23 6.44 7.19
N SER A 98 6.80 7.55 7.62
CA SER A 98 7.29 8.61 6.74
C SER A 98 8.68 8.27 6.21
N ILE A 99 8.89 8.55 4.93
CA ILE A 99 10.18 8.42 4.25
C ILE A 99 10.53 9.81 3.70
N SER A 100 11.68 10.35 4.09
CA SER A 100 12.14 11.63 3.59
C SER A 100 13.59 11.55 3.12
N SER A 101 13.95 12.29 2.08
CA SER A 101 15.31 12.34 1.55
C SER A 101 15.72 13.76 1.15
N ASN A 102 17.02 14.01 1.13
CA ASN A 102 17.57 15.28 0.61
C ASN A 102 17.56 15.35 -0.93
N ASN A 103 17.68 14.19 -1.61
CA ASN A 103 17.65 14.06 -3.07
C ASN A 103 16.46 13.21 -3.51
N ASP A 104 16.16 13.23 -4.80
CA ASP A 104 15.09 12.40 -5.36
C ASP A 104 15.43 10.91 -5.27
N ILE A 105 14.48 10.12 -4.80
CA ILE A 105 14.56 8.67 -4.68
C ILE A 105 13.39 8.01 -5.41
N ALA A 106 13.55 6.75 -5.78
CA ALA A 106 12.46 5.86 -6.17
C ALA A 106 12.13 4.94 -5.00
N VAL A 107 10.83 4.73 -4.75
CA VAL A 107 10.34 3.89 -3.65
C VAL A 107 9.41 2.82 -4.19
N SER A 108 9.67 1.57 -3.80
CA SER A 108 8.77 0.43 -4.01
C SER A 108 8.32 -0.14 -2.66
N VAL A 109 7.11 -0.63 -2.62
CA VAL A 109 6.53 -1.32 -1.45
C VAL A 109 6.08 -2.69 -1.88
N GLY A 110 6.11 -3.66 -0.97
CA GLY A 110 5.75 -5.00 -1.36
C GLY A 110 5.70 -5.99 -0.19
N SER A 111 5.44 -7.21 -0.54
CA SER A 111 5.50 -8.38 0.32
C SER A 111 5.91 -9.59 -0.54
N LEU A 112 6.80 -10.41 -0.05
CA LEU A 112 7.13 -11.68 -0.70
C LEU A 112 6.15 -12.79 -0.33
N HIS A 113 5.46 -12.62 0.78
CA HIS A 113 4.48 -13.57 1.31
C HIS A 113 3.25 -12.82 1.83
N TYR A 114 2.55 -12.10 0.94
CA TYR A 114 1.29 -11.44 1.29
C TYR A 114 0.17 -12.46 1.37
N SER A 115 -0.74 -12.28 2.30
CA SER A 115 -1.99 -13.02 2.40
C SER A 115 -3.10 -12.09 2.89
N SER A 116 -4.27 -12.20 2.30
CA SER A 116 -5.46 -11.45 2.71
C SER A 116 -6.28 -12.15 3.81
N SER A 117 -5.88 -13.35 4.23
CA SER A 117 -6.56 -14.11 5.29
C SER A 117 -5.65 -15.15 5.95
N THR A 118 -6.00 -15.55 7.18
CA THR A 118 -5.26 -16.58 7.95
C THR A 118 -5.29 -17.97 7.34
N SER A 119 -6.24 -18.27 6.46
CA SER A 119 -6.43 -19.57 5.82
C SER A 119 -6.23 -19.53 4.30
N GLY A 120 -5.81 -18.40 3.78
CA GLY A 120 -5.59 -18.18 2.35
C GLY A 120 -4.20 -18.61 1.88
N GLY A 121 -4.02 -18.63 0.56
CA GLY A 121 -2.71 -18.72 -0.07
C GLY A 121 -1.87 -17.49 0.23
N GLN A 122 -0.59 -17.58 -0.06
CA GLN A 122 0.37 -16.49 0.00
C GLN A 122 0.96 -16.27 -1.38
N ASP A 123 1.13 -15.02 -1.75
CA ASP A 123 1.77 -14.66 -3.03
C ASP A 123 2.64 -13.41 -2.86
N CYS A 124 3.38 -13.08 -3.88
CA CYS A 124 4.20 -11.89 -3.92
C CYS A 124 3.34 -10.69 -4.37
N ALA A 125 3.39 -9.61 -3.59
CA ALA A 125 2.86 -8.32 -3.96
C ALA A 125 4.02 -7.32 -4.06
N ILE A 126 4.09 -6.54 -5.14
CA ILE A 126 5.11 -5.51 -5.31
C ILE A 126 4.57 -4.39 -6.19
N ASP A 127 4.74 -3.15 -5.73
CA ASP A 127 4.34 -1.99 -6.51
C ASP A 127 5.29 -0.81 -6.29
N GLN A 128 5.36 0.08 -7.28
CA GLN A 128 6.09 1.33 -7.20
C GLN A 128 5.12 2.46 -6.84
N ILE A 129 5.44 3.18 -5.78
CA ILE A 129 4.61 4.31 -5.33
C ILE A 129 5.13 5.65 -5.87
N ILE A 130 4.27 6.66 -5.81
CA ILE A 130 4.57 8.04 -6.20
C ILE A 130 4.82 8.91 -4.96
N PRO A 131 5.58 10.01 -5.07
CA PRO A 131 5.83 10.90 -3.94
C PRO A 131 4.58 11.69 -3.52
N GLU A 132 4.57 12.18 -2.29
CA GLU A 132 3.42 12.88 -1.69
C GLU A 132 2.94 14.11 -2.51
N ASN A 133 3.85 14.82 -3.17
CA ASN A 133 3.53 16.03 -3.94
C ASN A 133 2.73 15.80 -5.23
N VAL A 134 2.52 14.54 -5.65
CA VAL A 134 1.70 14.18 -6.82
C VAL A 134 0.50 13.30 -6.46
N LEU A 135 0.20 13.16 -5.19
CA LEU A 135 -0.99 12.49 -4.69
C LEU A 135 -2.26 13.28 -5.00
N GLY A 136 -3.39 12.65 -4.83
CA GLY A 136 -4.71 13.23 -4.99
C GLY A 136 -5.64 12.90 -3.82
N LYS A 137 -6.91 13.24 -4.02
CA LYS A 137 -7.96 13.12 -3.01
C LYS A 137 -9.09 12.16 -3.41
N GLU A 138 -9.11 11.74 -4.66
CA GLU A 138 -10.20 10.96 -5.24
C GLU A 138 -9.67 9.69 -5.89
N TYR A 139 -10.34 8.58 -5.61
CA TYR A 139 -9.91 7.24 -6.02
C TYR A 139 -11.10 6.39 -6.42
N VAL A 140 -10.92 5.52 -7.40
CA VAL A 140 -11.89 4.48 -7.78
C VAL A 140 -11.24 3.12 -7.58
N PHE A 141 -11.94 2.25 -6.90
CA PHE A 141 -11.56 0.86 -6.67
C PHE A 141 -12.52 -0.06 -7.39
N VAL A 142 -12.00 -1.12 -7.98
CA VAL A 142 -12.80 -2.12 -8.68
C VAL A 142 -12.59 -3.47 -8.02
N ARG A 143 -13.68 -4.09 -7.61
CA ARG A 143 -13.68 -5.38 -6.92
C ARG A 143 -13.27 -6.51 -7.85
N GLY A 144 -12.42 -7.39 -7.37
CA GLY A 144 -12.10 -8.67 -7.98
C GLY A 144 -13.06 -9.78 -7.55
N TYR A 145 -12.52 -10.91 -7.11
CA TYR A 145 -13.29 -12.09 -6.73
C TYR A 145 -13.51 -12.29 -5.23
N GLY A 146 -12.77 -11.55 -4.41
CA GLY A 146 -12.74 -11.79 -2.98
C GLY A 146 -13.98 -11.32 -2.23
N ALA A 147 -14.18 -11.86 -1.03
CA ALA A 147 -15.19 -11.41 -0.09
C ALA A 147 -14.86 -10.04 0.53
N ASP A 148 -15.82 -9.39 1.17
CA ASP A 148 -15.70 -8.05 1.76
C ASP A 148 -14.59 -7.93 2.81
N ASP A 149 -14.29 -9.01 3.50
CA ASP A 149 -13.24 -9.12 4.52
C ASP A 149 -11.84 -9.40 3.94
N LYS A 150 -11.73 -9.57 2.63
CA LYS A 150 -10.50 -9.94 1.92
C LYS A 150 -10.11 -8.97 0.81
N GLU A 151 -11.09 -8.26 0.25
CA GLU A 151 -10.87 -7.23 -0.77
C GLU A 151 -11.40 -5.90 -0.28
N TYR A 152 -10.48 -4.98 -0.02
CA TYR A 152 -10.80 -3.70 0.58
C TYR A 152 -9.74 -2.65 0.21
N PRO A 153 -10.15 -1.37 0.13
CA PRO A 153 -9.21 -0.26 0.06
C PRO A 153 -8.52 -0.01 1.39
N ILE A 154 -7.27 0.46 1.32
CA ILE A 154 -6.50 0.99 2.43
C ILE A 154 -6.15 2.44 2.10
N ILE A 155 -6.53 3.38 2.95
CA ILE A 155 -6.23 4.80 2.82
C ILE A 155 -5.23 5.20 3.89
N ILE A 156 -4.14 5.88 3.50
CA ILE A 156 -3.10 6.36 4.42
C ILE A 156 -3.04 7.88 4.34
N ALA A 157 -3.21 8.55 5.48
CA ALA A 157 -3.19 10.00 5.53
C ALA A 157 -1.76 10.56 5.50
N THR A 158 -1.58 11.68 4.79
CA THR A 158 -0.33 12.46 4.77
C THR A 158 -0.41 13.70 5.65
N GLN A 159 -1.59 14.01 6.20
CA GLN A 159 -1.86 15.17 7.03
C GLN A 159 -2.86 14.82 8.16
N ASN A 160 -2.79 15.57 9.27
CA ASN A 160 -3.76 15.42 10.37
C ASN A 160 -5.17 15.83 9.93
N ASP A 161 -6.19 15.38 10.66
CA ASP A 161 -7.59 15.71 10.43
C ASP A 161 -8.01 15.48 8.95
N THR A 162 -7.68 14.31 8.42
CA THR A 162 -8.06 13.88 7.08
C THR A 162 -9.36 13.07 7.14
N ASP A 163 -10.43 13.64 6.64
CA ASP A 163 -11.73 12.99 6.52
C ASP A 163 -11.80 12.09 5.31
N ILE A 164 -12.40 10.91 5.45
CA ILE A 164 -12.60 9.92 4.39
C ILE A 164 -14.10 9.76 4.11
N TYR A 165 -14.48 9.85 2.85
CA TYR A 165 -15.84 9.73 2.34
C TYR A 165 -15.91 8.62 1.29
N VAL A 166 -17.05 7.93 1.20
CA VAL A 166 -17.25 6.88 0.20
C VAL A 166 -18.58 7.08 -0.54
N ASN A 167 -18.59 6.70 -1.81
CA ASN A 167 -19.77 6.62 -2.68
C ASN A 167 -20.63 7.89 -2.69
N GLY A 168 -19.99 9.07 -2.65
CA GLY A 168 -20.68 10.36 -2.71
C GLY A 168 -21.33 10.82 -1.40
N SER A 169 -21.09 10.13 -0.28
CA SER A 169 -21.55 10.60 1.03
C SER A 169 -20.94 11.96 1.39
N GLU A 170 -21.73 12.85 1.96
CA GLU A 170 -21.28 14.11 2.53
C GLU A 170 -20.85 13.99 4.00
N THR A 171 -21.13 12.85 4.62
CA THR A 171 -20.67 12.53 5.98
C THR A 171 -19.44 11.64 5.89
N PRO A 172 -18.31 12.00 6.55
CA PRO A 172 -17.15 11.15 6.56
C PRO A 172 -17.42 9.84 7.29
N ILE A 173 -16.85 8.74 6.79
CA ILE A 173 -16.91 7.44 7.47
C ILE A 173 -15.88 7.36 8.60
N THR A 174 -14.84 8.17 8.53
CA THR A 174 -13.78 8.30 9.55
C THR A 174 -12.95 9.55 9.31
N THR A 175 -12.19 9.96 10.35
CA THR A 175 -11.14 10.98 10.28
C THR A 175 -9.84 10.35 10.79
N ILE A 176 -8.74 10.52 10.08
CA ILE A 176 -7.42 9.95 10.42
C ILE A 176 -6.35 11.02 10.37
N ASN A 177 -5.24 10.80 11.08
CA ASN A 177 -4.12 11.74 11.19
C ASN A 177 -2.93 11.32 10.31
N ASN A 178 -1.97 12.21 10.16
CA ASN A 178 -0.74 11.96 9.41
C ASN A 178 -0.04 10.67 9.84
N GLY A 179 0.13 9.74 8.92
CA GLY A 179 0.71 8.42 9.16
C GLY A 179 -0.29 7.35 9.59
N ASP A 180 -1.51 7.74 10.00
CA ASP A 180 -2.56 6.77 10.27
C ASP A 180 -3.08 6.19 8.95
N TYR A 181 -3.62 4.98 9.02
CA TYR A 181 -4.31 4.35 7.92
C TYR A 181 -5.72 3.91 8.32
N TYR A 182 -6.57 3.72 7.32
CA TYR A 182 -7.91 3.17 7.50
C TYR A 182 -8.21 2.12 6.44
N VAL A 183 -8.66 0.95 6.91
CA VAL A 183 -9.18 -0.11 6.03
C VAL A 183 -10.64 0.19 5.76
N VAL A 184 -10.96 0.54 4.53
CA VAL A 184 -12.34 0.81 4.11
C VAL A 184 -13.06 -0.53 3.94
N PRO A 185 -14.18 -0.78 4.65
CA PRO A 185 -14.88 -2.06 4.54
C PRO A 185 -15.30 -2.39 3.10
N GLY A 186 -15.01 -3.62 2.65
CA GLY A 186 -15.39 -4.10 1.31
C GLY A 186 -16.90 -4.10 1.06
N SER A 187 -17.72 -4.00 2.11
CA SER A 187 -19.18 -3.84 2.00
C SER A 187 -19.64 -2.54 1.33
N TYR A 188 -18.74 -1.55 1.19
CA TYR A 188 -19.01 -0.32 0.43
C TYR A 188 -18.88 -0.50 -1.08
N TYR A 189 -18.33 -1.59 -1.57
CA TYR A 189 -18.39 -1.89 -3.00
C TYR A 189 -19.85 -2.06 -3.45
N SER A 190 -20.19 -1.47 -4.57
CA SER A 190 -21.55 -1.48 -5.13
C SER A 190 -21.51 -1.66 -6.64
N GLY A 191 -22.57 -2.27 -7.19
CA GLY A 191 -22.73 -2.50 -8.61
C GLY A 191 -23.99 -3.28 -8.92
N THR A 192 -24.24 -3.52 -10.20
CA THR A 192 -25.45 -4.18 -10.69
C THR A 192 -25.27 -5.67 -10.99
N GLY A 193 -24.07 -6.22 -10.74
CA GLY A 193 -23.76 -7.62 -11.02
C GLY A 193 -24.30 -8.60 -9.97
N THR A 194 -24.69 -9.79 -10.39
CA THR A 194 -25.12 -10.87 -9.49
C THR A 194 -23.94 -11.58 -8.81
N THR A 195 -22.74 -11.41 -9.34
CA THR A 195 -21.52 -12.09 -8.86
C THR A 195 -20.62 -11.21 -7.99
N ARG A 196 -21.00 -9.94 -7.78
CA ARG A 196 -20.22 -8.90 -7.10
C ARG A 196 -18.87 -8.55 -7.74
N LYS A 197 -18.39 -9.37 -8.68
CA LYS A 197 -17.19 -9.07 -9.46
C LYS A 197 -17.42 -7.81 -10.32
N GLY A 198 -16.45 -6.89 -10.28
CA GLY A 198 -16.55 -5.63 -11.00
C GLY A 198 -17.42 -4.57 -10.30
N GLU A 199 -17.94 -4.85 -9.09
CA GLU A 199 -18.46 -3.77 -8.23
C GLU A 199 -17.36 -2.72 -8.03
N ASN A 200 -17.77 -1.48 -7.85
CA ASN A 200 -16.82 -0.39 -7.67
C ASN A 200 -17.11 0.38 -6.38
N MET A 201 -16.12 1.13 -5.96
CA MET A 201 -16.19 2.03 -4.83
C MET A 201 -15.47 3.32 -5.20
N PHE A 202 -16.13 4.45 -5.01
CA PHE A 202 -15.51 5.76 -5.08
C PHE A 202 -15.14 6.20 -3.66
N ALA A 203 -13.90 6.61 -3.45
CA ALA A 203 -13.46 7.22 -2.20
C ALA A 203 -12.93 8.62 -2.44
N ARG A 204 -13.26 9.53 -1.54
CA ARG A 204 -12.76 10.92 -1.51
C ARG A 204 -12.19 11.20 -0.12
N ALA A 205 -11.05 11.89 -0.09
CA ALA A 205 -10.46 12.41 1.14
C ALA A 205 -10.49 13.93 1.16
N SER A 206 -10.53 14.55 2.35
CA SER A 206 -10.45 16.01 2.48
C SER A 206 -9.06 16.56 2.15
N LYS A 207 -8.02 15.73 2.26
CA LYS A 207 -6.60 16.03 1.97
C LYS A 207 -5.99 14.95 1.10
N GLU A 208 -4.77 15.17 0.58
CA GLU A 208 -4.04 14.20 -0.23
C GLU A 208 -3.72 12.95 0.59
N VAL A 209 -3.92 11.77 0.01
CA VAL A 209 -3.73 10.47 0.67
C VAL A 209 -3.05 9.47 -0.26
N TYR A 210 -2.45 8.43 0.30
CA TYR A 210 -2.17 7.21 -0.45
C TYR A 210 -3.39 6.30 -0.42
N ALA A 211 -3.59 5.56 -1.50
CA ALA A 211 -4.62 4.55 -1.59
C ALA A 211 -4.03 3.24 -2.13
N PHE A 212 -4.36 2.15 -1.47
CA PHE A 212 -4.03 0.79 -1.88
C PHE A 212 -5.30 -0.05 -1.94
N GLN A 213 -5.28 -1.11 -2.72
CA GLN A 213 -6.37 -2.09 -2.75
C GLN A 213 -5.80 -3.48 -2.47
N ALA A 214 -6.27 -4.12 -1.41
CA ALA A 214 -6.04 -5.53 -1.17
C ALA A 214 -6.91 -6.37 -2.10
N LEU A 215 -6.32 -7.39 -2.73
CA LEU A 215 -6.96 -8.33 -3.64
C LEU A 215 -6.81 -9.74 -3.11
N ALA A 216 -7.89 -10.52 -3.15
CA ALA A 216 -7.93 -11.85 -2.55
C ALA A 216 -7.81 -13.01 -3.53
N GLY A 217 -7.89 -12.76 -4.82
CA GLY A 217 -7.94 -13.81 -5.82
C GLY A 217 -9.18 -14.71 -5.73
N LYS A 218 -9.31 -15.63 -6.66
CA LYS A 218 -10.42 -16.58 -6.72
C LYS A 218 -10.28 -17.66 -5.63
N ASP A 219 -11.40 -18.08 -5.04
CA ASP A 219 -11.48 -19.22 -4.12
C ASP A 219 -10.58 -19.12 -2.88
N SER A 220 -10.56 -17.97 -2.25
CA SER A 220 -9.91 -17.72 -0.95
C SER A 220 -8.38 -17.84 -0.89
N GLY A 221 -7.65 -17.45 -1.92
CA GLY A 221 -6.24 -17.26 -1.71
C GLY A 221 -5.29 -17.75 -2.79
N ALA A 222 -5.79 -17.95 -3.99
CA ALA A 222 -4.89 -18.03 -5.14
C ALA A 222 -4.69 -16.62 -5.71
N ASN A 223 -3.42 -16.22 -5.91
CA ASN A 223 -3.04 -14.94 -6.51
C ASN A 223 -3.55 -13.72 -5.71
N VAL A 224 -3.32 -13.73 -4.41
CA VAL A 224 -3.53 -12.55 -3.57
C VAL A 224 -2.50 -11.47 -3.90
N ASP A 225 -2.91 -10.22 -3.80
CA ASP A 225 -2.05 -9.07 -4.11
C ASP A 225 -2.52 -7.83 -3.34
N TYR A 226 -1.75 -6.78 -3.36
CA TYR A 226 -2.22 -5.43 -3.11
C TYR A 226 -1.54 -4.45 -4.06
N ASN A 227 -2.29 -3.48 -4.55
CA ASN A 227 -1.82 -2.53 -5.54
C ASN A 227 -1.93 -1.10 -5.04
N PHE A 228 -0.96 -0.27 -5.36
CA PHE A 228 -1.09 1.17 -5.27
C PHE A 228 -2.12 1.65 -6.30
N ILE A 229 -3.10 2.44 -5.87
CA ILE A 229 -4.13 3.00 -6.74
C ILE A 229 -3.78 4.46 -7.02
N ALA A 230 -3.60 4.78 -8.30
CA ALA A 230 -3.35 6.15 -8.73
C ALA A 230 -4.59 7.03 -8.50
N PRO A 231 -4.41 8.27 -8.00
CA PRO A 231 -5.54 9.18 -7.80
C PRO A 231 -6.14 9.64 -9.13
N ILE A 232 -7.43 9.95 -9.13
CA ILE A 232 -8.08 10.68 -10.20
C ILE A 232 -7.69 12.15 -10.03
N ASN A 233 -6.88 12.66 -10.94
CA ASN A 233 -6.49 14.07 -10.93
C ASN A 233 -6.28 14.58 -12.36
N PHE A 234 -6.07 15.88 -12.51
CA PHE A 234 -5.92 16.51 -13.82
C PHE A 234 -4.62 16.12 -14.57
N LEU A 235 -3.67 15.46 -13.89
CA LEU A 235 -2.42 14.99 -14.49
C LEU A 235 -2.58 13.62 -15.17
N LEU A 236 -3.68 12.90 -14.89
CA LEU A 236 -3.97 11.63 -15.54
C LEU A 236 -4.49 11.88 -16.96
N ASN A 237 -4.12 11.01 -17.89
CA ASN A 237 -4.71 11.01 -19.24
C ASN A 237 -6.21 10.82 -19.15
N LYS A 238 -6.96 11.72 -19.76
CA LYS A 238 -8.43 11.66 -19.82
C LYS A 238 -8.93 10.83 -20.99
N GLU A 239 -8.06 10.54 -21.94
CA GLU A 239 -8.34 9.81 -23.16
C GLU A 239 -7.26 8.76 -23.39
N MET A 240 -7.65 7.63 -23.90
CA MET A 240 -6.75 6.55 -24.30
C MET A 240 -7.10 6.17 -25.75
N ASP A 241 -6.26 6.60 -26.69
CA ASP A 241 -6.51 6.38 -28.13
C ASP A 241 -6.25 4.93 -28.54
N TYR A 242 -5.44 4.20 -27.79
CA TYR A 242 -5.03 2.86 -28.17
C TYR A 242 -4.66 1.99 -26.96
N ILE A 243 -5.31 0.84 -26.85
CA ILE A 243 -4.93 -0.23 -25.93
C ILE A 243 -4.37 -1.38 -26.77
N PRO A 244 -3.06 -1.68 -26.66
CA PRO A 244 -2.45 -2.76 -27.44
C PRO A 244 -3.15 -4.09 -27.18
N TYR A 245 -3.49 -4.80 -28.25
CA TYR A 245 -4.05 -6.15 -28.20
C TYR A 245 -5.39 -6.29 -27.47
N ILE A 246 -6.16 -5.21 -27.27
CA ILE A 246 -7.48 -5.28 -26.66
C ILE A 246 -8.44 -6.21 -27.44
N ASP A 247 -8.26 -6.27 -28.77
CA ASP A 247 -8.99 -7.16 -29.67
C ASP A 247 -8.65 -8.65 -29.49
N LYS A 248 -7.53 -8.93 -28.84
CA LYS A 248 -7.06 -10.29 -28.52
C LYS A 248 -7.32 -10.68 -27.06
N ALA A 249 -7.79 -9.74 -26.24
CA ALA A 249 -8.17 -10.03 -24.88
C ALA A 249 -9.47 -10.84 -24.88
N ASP A 250 -9.45 -12.01 -24.26
CA ASP A 250 -10.65 -12.82 -24.09
C ASP A 250 -11.51 -12.22 -22.95
N PHE A 251 -12.41 -11.34 -23.33
CA PHE A 251 -13.45 -10.81 -22.44
C PHE A 251 -14.66 -11.74 -22.45
N SER A 252 -14.46 -13.06 -22.31
CA SER A 252 -15.58 -13.97 -22.23
C SER A 252 -16.48 -13.55 -21.07
N THR A 253 -17.64 -13.02 -21.41
CA THR A 253 -18.75 -12.79 -20.48
C THR A 253 -19.33 -14.15 -20.11
N THR A 254 -18.89 -14.71 -19.01
CA THR A 254 -19.56 -15.82 -18.32
C THR A 254 -20.31 -15.31 -17.13
#